data_6ad3b9dc9f47edff9754b44fded76679
#
_entry.id   6ad3b9dc9f47edff9754b44fded76679
#
_cell.length_a   1.000
_cell.length_b   1.000
_cell.length_c   1.000
_cell.angle_alpha   90.00
_cell.angle_beta   90.00
_cell.angle_gamma   90.00
#
_symmetry.space_group_name_H-M   'P 1'
#
loop_
_entity.id
_entity.type
_entity.pdbx_description
1 polymer ?
#
loop_
_entity_poly.entity_id
_entity_poly.type
_entity_poly.pdbx_seq_one_letter_code
_entity_poly.pdbx_strand_id
1 'polypeptide(L)'
;MSYLFSSESVSEGHPDKVADQISDAILDQFLAYDEHARVACETFVTTGQVVIMGEVRSSEYIDLQAIARNTIKKIGYTKAEYQFDGDSCGVLTAIHEQSDDINRGVDREDDEDQGAGDQGMMFGYATNETENYMPVSLDLSHLIVSTLADIRREGKEMTYLRPDSKSQVTVQYSDDGTPERIDTIVVSTQHDEFDDDDERMLATIKADVLNILIPRVKAQIKSEKVLKLFDDQIKYYVNPTGKFVIGGPHGDTGLTGRKIIVDTYGGKGAHGGGAFSGKDSSKVDRSAAYAVRHIAKNMVAAGVADEMLVQVSYAIGVARPMNIYVNTYGRSRVNMTDSEIAQRIEKLFDLRPKAIERQLKLRQPMYLETAAYGHMGRHPEVVKKTFTSRYHETKTIDVELFTWEKLDRVEDIKREFAL
;
A
#
# COMPACT_ATOMS: atom_id res chain seq x y z
N MET A 1 28.67 11.17 -12.92
CA MET A 1 27.43 11.74 -13.49
C MET A 1 26.30 11.50 -12.48
N SER A 2 25.15 12.13 -12.64
CA SER A 2 23.98 11.94 -11.77
C SER A 2 22.76 11.71 -12.64
N TYR A 3 21.70 11.08 -12.07
CA TYR A 3 20.44 10.85 -12.76
C TYR A 3 19.27 11.26 -11.87
N LEU A 4 18.12 11.53 -12.48
CA LEU A 4 16.89 11.85 -11.77
C LEU A 4 15.95 10.63 -11.77
N PHE A 5 15.31 10.39 -10.62
CA PHE A 5 14.28 9.36 -10.48
C PHE A 5 13.07 9.91 -9.74
N SER A 6 11.88 9.62 -10.22
CA SER A 6 10.62 10.11 -9.67
C SER A 6 9.74 8.98 -9.20
N SER A 7 9.09 9.18 -8.06
CA SER A 7 7.97 8.36 -7.60
C SER A 7 6.78 9.24 -7.28
N GLU A 8 5.60 8.68 -7.38
CA GLU A 8 4.34 9.37 -7.05
C GLU A 8 3.57 8.62 -5.95
N SER A 9 2.69 9.36 -5.29
CA SER A 9 1.69 8.81 -4.39
C SER A 9 0.37 9.56 -4.53
N VAL A 10 -0.70 8.92 -4.06
CA VAL A 10 -2.04 9.49 -4.04
C VAL A 10 -2.65 9.33 -2.66
N SER A 11 -3.54 10.26 -2.28
CA SER A 11 -4.23 10.21 -0.99
C SER A 11 -5.29 9.11 -0.93
N GLU A 12 -5.79 8.88 0.28
CA GLU A 12 -6.94 8.01 0.55
C GLU A 12 -8.21 8.41 -0.22
N GLY A 13 -8.34 9.70 -0.59
CA GLY A 13 -9.47 10.22 -1.36
C GLY A 13 -9.35 10.06 -2.88
N HIS A 14 -8.21 9.62 -3.38
CA HIS A 14 -8.07 9.30 -4.81
C HIS A 14 -9.05 8.17 -5.20
N PRO A 15 -9.73 8.25 -6.37
CA PRO A 15 -10.76 7.28 -6.75
C PRO A 15 -10.32 5.80 -6.65
N ASP A 16 -9.14 5.46 -7.16
CA ASP A 16 -8.62 4.10 -7.06
C ASP A 16 -8.36 3.67 -5.61
N LYS A 17 -7.91 4.59 -4.74
CA LYS A 17 -7.69 4.28 -3.32
C LYS A 17 -9.00 4.23 -2.53
N VAL A 18 -10.03 4.95 -2.94
CA VAL A 18 -11.39 4.77 -2.41
C VAL A 18 -11.88 3.35 -2.69
N ALA A 19 -11.68 2.86 -3.92
CA ALA A 19 -12.05 1.50 -4.32
C ALA A 19 -11.27 0.44 -3.52
N ASP A 20 -9.95 0.60 -3.38
CA ASP A 20 -9.09 -0.28 -2.59
C ASP A 20 -9.53 -0.36 -1.13
N GLN A 21 -9.82 0.79 -0.51
CA GLN A 21 -10.26 0.85 0.89
C GLN A 21 -11.62 0.19 1.11
N ILE A 22 -12.56 0.31 0.17
CA ILE A 22 -13.85 -0.36 0.26
C ILE A 22 -13.65 -1.88 0.17
N SER A 23 -12.84 -2.36 -0.78
CA SER A 23 -12.55 -3.78 -0.95
C SER A 23 -11.86 -4.38 0.27
N ASP A 24 -10.88 -3.70 0.86
CA ASP A 24 -10.18 -4.18 2.06
C ASP A 24 -11.03 -4.05 3.34
N ALA A 25 -11.91 -3.05 3.45
CA ALA A 25 -12.87 -2.97 4.55
C ALA A 25 -13.87 -4.14 4.53
N ILE A 26 -14.27 -4.58 3.35
CA ILE A 26 -15.13 -5.76 3.17
C ILE A 26 -14.38 -7.02 3.56
N LEU A 27 -13.14 -7.19 3.10
CA LEU A 27 -12.28 -8.31 3.48
C LEU A 27 -12.10 -8.38 5.00
N ASP A 28 -11.77 -7.27 5.64
CA ASP A 28 -11.59 -7.19 7.09
C ASP A 28 -12.87 -7.58 7.85
N GLN A 29 -14.02 -7.14 7.36
CA GLN A 29 -15.29 -7.48 8.00
C GLN A 29 -15.59 -8.98 7.91
N PHE A 30 -15.31 -9.64 6.77
CA PHE A 30 -15.43 -11.10 6.66
C PHE A 30 -14.48 -11.79 7.64
N LEU A 31 -13.19 -11.44 7.64
CA LEU A 31 -12.18 -12.07 8.49
C LEU A 31 -12.45 -11.86 9.99
N ALA A 32 -13.10 -10.78 10.38
CA ALA A 32 -13.46 -10.53 11.76
C ALA A 32 -14.46 -11.56 12.30
N TYR A 33 -15.37 -12.06 11.47
CA TYR A 33 -16.40 -13.03 11.85
C TYR A 33 -16.11 -14.46 11.38
N ASP A 34 -15.39 -14.62 10.26
CA ASP A 34 -14.94 -15.90 9.70
C ASP A 34 -13.47 -15.82 9.27
N GLU A 35 -12.56 -16.27 10.12
CA GLU A 35 -11.11 -16.26 9.84
C GLU A 35 -10.72 -17.14 8.64
N HIS A 36 -11.61 -18.04 8.23
CA HIS A 36 -11.42 -18.93 7.09
C HIS A 36 -12.07 -18.42 5.81
N ALA A 37 -12.68 -17.24 5.84
CA ALA A 37 -13.30 -16.65 4.67
C ALA A 37 -12.30 -16.55 3.49
N ARG A 38 -12.80 -16.90 2.29
CA ARG A 38 -12.10 -16.71 1.02
C ARG A 38 -12.76 -15.54 0.30
N VAL A 39 -12.00 -14.51 0.03
CA VAL A 39 -12.50 -13.25 -0.53
C VAL A 39 -11.64 -12.82 -1.71
N ALA A 40 -12.29 -12.54 -2.82
CA ALA A 40 -11.74 -11.83 -3.96
C ALA A 40 -12.78 -10.76 -4.32
N CYS A 41 -12.65 -9.57 -3.73
CA CYS A 41 -13.62 -8.49 -3.83
C CYS A 41 -12.99 -7.30 -4.55
N GLU A 42 -13.62 -6.85 -5.61
CA GLU A 42 -13.24 -5.67 -6.38
C GLU A 42 -14.33 -4.63 -6.30
N THR A 43 -13.91 -3.37 -6.28
CA THR A 43 -14.81 -2.21 -6.20
C THR A 43 -14.54 -1.26 -7.36
N PHE A 44 -15.61 -0.77 -7.96
CA PHE A 44 -15.62 0.31 -8.93
C PHE A 44 -16.33 1.52 -8.31
N VAL A 45 -15.79 2.71 -8.48
CA VAL A 45 -16.38 3.97 -8.01
C VAL A 45 -16.38 5.00 -9.14
N THR A 46 -17.47 5.76 -9.25
CA THR A 46 -17.61 6.89 -10.19
C THR A 46 -18.61 7.89 -9.62
N THR A 47 -18.99 8.92 -10.37
CA THR A 47 -19.96 9.93 -9.95
C THR A 47 -21.23 9.29 -9.35
N GLY A 48 -21.47 9.53 -8.07
CA GLY A 48 -22.67 9.09 -7.35
C GLY A 48 -22.86 7.57 -7.27
N GLN A 49 -21.86 6.73 -7.59
CA GLN A 49 -22.07 5.29 -7.69
C GLN A 49 -20.86 4.46 -7.23
N VAL A 50 -21.17 3.35 -6.56
CA VAL A 50 -20.24 2.28 -6.16
C VAL A 50 -20.79 0.95 -6.68
N VAL A 51 -19.95 0.13 -7.28
CA VAL A 51 -20.25 -1.26 -7.64
C VAL A 51 -19.24 -2.18 -6.97
N ILE A 52 -19.73 -3.14 -6.18
CA ILE A 52 -18.92 -4.13 -5.47
C ILE A 52 -19.17 -5.48 -6.14
N MET A 53 -18.11 -6.13 -6.60
CA MET A 53 -18.20 -7.37 -7.34
C MET A 53 -17.10 -8.34 -6.93
N GLY A 54 -17.24 -9.61 -7.29
CA GLY A 54 -16.24 -10.64 -7.02
C GLY A 54 -16.82 -11.93 -6.43
N GLU A 55 -15.95 -12.74 -5.87
CA GLU A 55 -16.29 -14.06 -5.31
C GLU A 55 -15.96 -14.11 -3.81
N VAL A 56 -16.89 -14.68 -3.05
CA VAL A 56 -16.72 -14.87 -1.62
C VAL A 56 -17.18 -16.28 -1.23
N ARG A 57 -16.39 -16.94 -0.38
CA ARG A 57 -16.79 -18.15 0.35
C ARG A 57 -16.65 -17.87 1.83
N SER A 58 -17.78 -17.78 2.52
CA SER A 58 -17.85 -17.58 3.97
C SER A 58 -19.12 -18.18 4.53
N SER A 59 -19.07 -18.58 5.80
CA SER A 59 -20.27 -18.99 6.54
C SER A 59 -21.09 -17.79 7.02
N GLU A 60 -20.55 -16.58 6.91
CA GLU A 60 -21.10 -15.39 7.53
C GLU A 60 -21.68 -14.42 6.49
N TYR A 61 -22.74 -13.71 6.90
CA TYR A 61 -23.35 -12.67 6.10
C TYR A 61 -22.95 -11.28 6.63
N ILE A 62 -22.52 -10.38 5.73
CA ILE A 62 -22.14 -9.02 6.08
C ILE A 62 -22.89 -7.98 5.24
N ASP A 63 -23.05 -6.78 5.78
CA ASP A 63 -23.71 -5.66 5.11
C ASP A 63 -22.73 -4.86 4.26
N LEU A 64 -22.52 -5.30 3.02
CA LEU A 64 -21.60 -4.69 2.06
C LEU A 64 -21.88 -3.20 1.84
N GLN A 65 -23.18 -2.82 1.76
CA GLN A 65 -23.57 -1.44 1.53
C GLN A 65 -23.22 -0.53 2.72
N ALA A 66 -23.48 -1.00 3.94
CA ALA A 66 -23.11 -0.25 5.14
C ALA A 66 -21.60 -0.06 5.26
N ILE A 67 -20.81 -1.09 4.95
CA ILE A 67 -19.35 -1.04 4.97
C ILE A 67 -18.85 -0.01 3.96
N ALA A 68 -19.30 -0.07 2.71
CA ALA A 68 -18.91 0.88 1.66
C ALA A 68 -19.23 2.33 2.07
N ARG A 69 -20.46 2.61 2.54
CA ARG A 69 -20.88 3.93 2.98
C ARG A 69 -20.04 4.46 4.13
N ASN A 70 -19.76 3.63 5.13
CA ASN A 70 -18.94 4.01 6.28
C ASN A 70 -17.49 4.30 5.87
N THR A 71 -16.93 3.52 4.95
CA THR A 71 -15.60 3.75 4.40
C THR A 71 -15.53 5.08 3.65
N ILE A 72 -16.49 5.36 2.77
CA ILE A 72 -16.59 6.62 2.03
C ILE A 72 -16.65 7.83 2.98
N LYS A 73 -17.48 7.74 4.04
CA LYS A 73 -17.59 8.79 5.06
C LYS A 73 -16.28 8.98 5.84
N LYS A 74 -15.62 7.89 6.22
CA LYS A 74 -14.33 7.90 6.93
C LYS A 74 -13.24 8.60 6.10
N ILE A 75 -13.23 8.39 4.79
CA ILE A 75 -12.32 9.07 3.85
C ILE A 75 -12.60 10.58 3.81
N GLY A 76 -13.85 11.01 4.01
CA GLY A 76 -14.24 12.43 4.05
C GLY A 76 -15.19 12.85 2.94
N TYR A 77 -15.71 11.93 2.15
CA TYR A 77 -16.78 12.19 1.20
C TYR A 77 -18.13 12.20 1.92
N THR A 78 -18.46 13.36 2.51
CA THR A 78 -19.62 13.56 3.39
C THR A 78 -20.57 14.66 2.91
N LYS A 79 -20.27 15.31 1.78
CA LYS A 79 -21.04 16.42 1.26
C LYS A 79 -21.59 16.09 -0.12
N ALA A 80 -22.90 16.34 -0.34
CA ALA A 80 -23.56 16.10 -1.62
C ALA A 80 -22.95 16.91 -2.79
N GLU A 81 -22.35 18.06 -2.50
CA GLU A 81 -21.66 18.90 -3.49
C GLU A 81 -20.44 18.23 -4.12
N TYR A 82 -19.88 17.20 -3.48
CA TYR A 82 -18.80 16.38 -4.06
C TYR A 82 -19.30 15.42 -5.14
N GLN A 83 -20.64 15.31 -5.31
CA GLN A 83 -21.33 14.39 -6.23
C GLN A 83 -20.89 12.93 -6.09
N PHE A 84 -20.31 12.62 -4.96
CA PHE A 84 -19.97 11.31 -4.47
C PHE A 84 -19.86 11.41 -2.94
N ASP A 85 -20.82 10.86 -2.22
CA ASP A 85 -20.82 10.89 -0.76
C ASP A 85 -21.43 9.61 -0.17
N GLY A 86 -21.06 9.30 1.07
CA GLY A 86 -21.44 8.05 1.73
C GLY A 86 -22.94 7.90 2.03
N ASP A 87 -23.72 8.96 2.03
CA ASP A 87 -25.15 8.89 2.34
C ASP A 87 -26.00 8.77 1.08
N SER A 88 -25.64 9.44 -0.02
CA SER A 88 -26.49 9.54 -1.22
C SER A 88 -26.04 8.67 -2.41
N CYS A 89 -24.78 8.23 -2.49
CA CYS A 89 -24.31 7.42 -3.61
C CYS A 89 -25.09 6.09 -3.72
N GLY A 90 -25.35 5.64 -4.97
CA GLY A 90 -25.88 4.30 -5.23
C GLY A 90 -24.82 3.23 -4.91
N VAL A 91 -25.19 2.16 -4.22
CA VAL A 91 -24.29 1.02 -3.96
C VAL A 91 -24.91 -0.23 -4.54
N LEU A 92 -24.29 -0.79 -5.58
CA LEU A 92 -24.69 -2.02 -6.24
C LEU A 92 -23.74 -3.15 -5.81
N THR A 93 -24.26 -4.36 -5.67
CA THR A 93 -23.47 -5.54 -5.30
C THR A 93 -23.71 -6.68 -6.28
N ALA A 94 -22.64 -7.31 -6.73
CA ALA A 94 -22.63 -8.49 -7.61
C ALA A 94 -21.56 -9.48 -7.11
N ILE A 95 -21.80 -10.04 -5.92
CA ILE A 95 -20.93 -11.04 -5.29
C ILE A 95 -21.51 -12.42 -5.58
N HIS A 96 -20.64 -13.35 -5.98
CA HIS A 96 -20.93 -14.74 -6.24
C HIS A 96 -20.20 -15.67 -5.27
N GLU A 97 -20.63 -16.93 -5.19
CA GLU A 97 -19.85 -17.96 -4.51
C GLU A 97 -18.61 -18.32 -5.32
N GLN A 98 -17.50 -18.61 -4.63
CA GLN A 98 -16.26 -19.03 -5.28
C GLN A 98 -16.45 -20.39 -5.98
N SER A 99 -15.91 -20.55 -7.19
CA SER A 99 -15.99 -21.78 -7.98
C SER A 99 -15.34 -22.98 -7.27
N ASP A 100 -16.04 -24.11 -7.26
CA ASP A 100 -15.54 -25.40 -6.71
C ASP A 100 -14.30 -25.93 -7.46
N ASP A 101 -14.13 -25.58 -8.73
CA ASP A 101 -12.99 -26.02 -9.53
C ASP A 101 -11.68 -25.40 -9.06
N ILE A 102 -11.71 -24.16 -8.60
CA ILE A 102 -10.55 -23.48 -8.00
C ILE A 102 -10.21 -24.14 -6.66
N ASN A 103 -11.20 -24.48 -5.86
CA ASN A 103 -11.01 -25.09 -4.55
C ASN A 103 -10.31 -26.46 -4.62
N ARG A 104 -10.64 -27.30 -5.62
CA ARG A 104 -10.02 -28.63 -5.80
C ARG A 104 -8.51 -28.58 -6.05
N GLY A 105 -8.01 -27.50 -6.64
CA GLY A 105 -6.58 -27.31 -6.89
C GLY A 105 -5.81 -26.81 -5.67
N VAL A 106 -6.48 -26.18 -4.72
CA VAL A 106 -5.91 -25.46 -3.58
C VAL A 106 -6.00 -26.25 -2.28
N ASP A 107 -7.18 -26.80 -1.99
CA ASP A 107 -7.44 -27.54 -0.75
C ASP A 107 -6.82 -28.97 -0.84
N ARG A 108 -5.94 -29.32 0.09
CA ARG A 108 -5.29 -30.61 0.23
C ARG A 108 -5.65 -31.25 1.58
N GLU A 109 -5.52 -32.59 1.70
CA GLU A 109 -5.73 -33.33 2.95
C GLU A 109 -4.72 -32.86 4.03
N ASP A 110 -3.49 -32.53 3.64
CA ASP A 110 -2.51 -31.89 4.51
C ASP A 110 -2.50 -30.36 4.23
N ASP A 111 -2.92 -29.60 5.22
CA ASP A 111 -2.96 -28.14 5.18
C ASP A 111 -1.59 -27.51 4.86
N GLU A 112 -0.48 -28.16 5.26
CA GLU A 112 0.88 -27.68 4.99
C GLU A 112 1.26 -27.76 3.50
N ASP A 113 0.63 -28.62 2.73
CA ASP A 113 0.82 -28.78 1.28
C ASP A 113 -0.25 -28.06 0.45
N GLN A 114 -1.00 -27.13 1.07
CA GLN A 114 -1.94 -26.28 0.33
C GLN A 114 -1.24 -25.63 -0.85
N GLY A 115 -1.75 -25.86 -2.07
CA GLY A 115 -1.20 -25.28 -3.30
C GLY A 115 -1.49 -23.80 -3.41
N ALA A 116 -0.69 -23.12 -4.23
CA ALA A 116 -0.95 -21.73 -4.58
C ALA A 116 -2.32 -21.59 -5.27
N GLY A 117 -3.09 -20.57 -4.88
CA GLY A 117 -4.43 -20.34 -5.42
C GLY A 117 -4.44 -19.84 -6.87
N ASP A 118 -3.28 -19.40 -7.37
CA ASP A 118 -3.10 -18.96 -8.75
C ASP A 118 -1.62 -19.13 -9.14
N GLN A 119 -1.35 -19.03 -10.44
CA GLN A 119 0.00 -18.80 -10.95
C GLN A 119 0.35 -17.32 -10.82
N GLY A 120 1.64 -17.00 -10.73
CA GLY A 120 2.08 -15.61 -10.73
C GLY A 120 3.53 -15.45 -10.35
N MET A 121 4.02 -14.23 -10.50
CA MET A 121 5.34 -13.81 -10.02
C MET A 121 5.16 -12.61 -9.09
N MET A 122 5.83 -12.63 -7.96
CA MET A 122 5.76 -11.59 -6.93
C MET A 122 7.15 -11.08 -6.63
N PHE A 123 7.24 -9.80 -6.32
CA PHE A 123 8.49 -9.11 -6.06
C PHE A 123 8.49 -8.44 -4.69
N GLY A 124 9.60 -8.56 -3.99
CA GLY A 124 9.95 -7.80 -2.82
C GLY A 124 11.18 -6.96 -3.08
N TYR A 125 11.18 -5.75 -2.54
CA TYR A 125 12.30 -4.83 -2.69
C TYR A 125 12.59 -4.13 -1.37
N ALA A 126 13.86 -3.83 -1.12
CA ALA A 126 14.30 -2.98 -0.02
C ALA A 126 15.58 -2.24 -0.39
N THR A 127 15.76 -1.07 0.17
CA THR A 127 16.97 -0.24 0.05
C THR A 127 17.29 0.44 1.38
N ASN A 128 18.55 0.76 1.64
CA ASN A 128 18.96 1.49 2.84
C ASN A 128 18.84 3.01 2.72
N GLU A 129 18.05 3.51 1.76
CA GLU A 129 17.85 4.94 1.55
C GLU A 129 17.14 5.61 2.72
N THR A 130 16.13 4.95 3.29
CA THR A 130 15.33 5.42 4.42
C THR A 130 15.35 4.43 5.59
N GLU A 131 14.91 4.86 6.77
CA GLU A 131 14.76 4.01 7.95
C GLU A 131 13.72 2.90 7.77
N ASN A 132 12.75 3.13 6.85
CA ASN A 132 11.72 2.18 6.48
C ASN A 132 12.19 1.16 5.43
N TYR A 133 13.43 1.28 4.96
CA TYR A 133 13.98 0.45 3.87
C TYR A 133 13.19 0.61 2.57
N MET A 134 12.74 1.84 2.29
CA MET A 134 11.98 2.22 1.10
C MET A 134 12.77 3.21 0.24
N PRO A 135 12.47 3.31 -1.08
CA PRO A 135 12.99 4.40 -1.90
C PRO A 135 12.56 5.75 -1.35
N VAL A 136 13.50 6.67 -1.17
CA VAL A 136 13.23 7.97 -0.56
C VAL A 136 12.23 8.81 -1.36
N SER A 137 12.22 8.68 -2.69
CA SER A 137 11.24 9.36 -3.55
C SER A 137 9.80 8.94 -3.28
N LEU A 138 9.55 7.65 -3.05
CA LEU A 138 8.23 7.14 -2.72
C LEU A 138 7.85 7.42 -1.27
N ASP A 139 8.76 7.17 -0.33
CA ASP A 139 8.51 7.40 1.10
C ASP A 139 8.09 8.85 1.36
N LEU A 140 8.80 9.82 0.75
CA LEU A 140 8.43 11.23 0.82
C LEU A 140 7.10 11.54 0.11
N SER A 141 6.82 10.89 -1.03
CA SER A 141 5.54 11.08 -1.72
C SER A 141 4.36 10.61 -0.85
N HIS A 142 4.47 9.46 -0.18
CA HIS A 142 3.47 9.00 0.79
C HIS A 142 3.31 9.96 1.96
N LEU A 143 4.43 10.42 2.53
CA LEU A 143 4.43 11.32 3.68
C LEU A 143 3.75 12.66 3.35
N ILE A 144 3.95 13.20 2.15
CA ILE A 144 3.32 14.45 1.70
C ILE A 144 1.78 14.31 1.67
N VAL A 145 1.25 13.29 0.99
CA VAL A 145 -0.22 13.14 0.86
C VAL A 145 -0.88 12.68 2.16
N SER A 146 -0.20 11.89 3.01
CA SER A 146 -0.73 11.53 4.32
C SER A 146 -0.77 12.73 5.27
N THR A 147 0.28 13.56 5.30
CA THR A 147 0.31 14.80 6.09
C THR A 147 -0.78 15.78 5.63
N LEU A 148 -1.02 15.87 4.32
CA LEU A 148 -2.09 16.71 3.78
C LEU A 148 -3.47 16.22 4.24
N ALA A 149 -3.70 14.91 4.27
CA ALA A 149 -4.92 14.31 4.79
C ALA A 149 -5.11 14.56 6.29
N ASP A 150 -4.03 14.53 7.07
CA ASP A 150 -4.07 14.86 8.50
C ASP A 150 -4.44 16.31 8.74
N ILE A 151 -3.84 17.27 8.00
CA ILE A 151 -4.20 18.69 8.04
C ILE A 151 -5.70 18.87 7.75
N ARG A 152 -6.21 18.20 6.70
CA ARG A 152 -7.62 18.24 6.35
C ARG A 152 -8.52 17.72 7.49
N ARG A 153 -8.16 16.60 8.13
CA ARG A 153 -8.93 16.02 9.24
C ARG A 153 -8.89 16.87 10.50
N GLU A 154 -7.78 17.56 10.78
CA GLU A 154 -7.68 18.51 11.88
C GLU A 154 -8.62 19.69 11.72
N GLY A 155 -8.90 20.13 10.49
CA GLY A 155 -9.83 21.21 10.17
C GLY A 155 -9.43 22.57 10.76
N LYS A 156 -8.15 22.81 11.01
CA LYS A 156 -7.63 24.05 11.64
C LYS A 156 -6.91 24.94 10.64
N GLU A 157 -6.06 24.34 9.81
CA GLU A 157 -5.30 24.99 8.75
C GLU A 157 -5.75 24.43 7.41
N MET A 158 -5.55 25.16 6.31
CA MET A 158 -5.94 24.73 4.97
C MET A 158 -7.36 24.13 4.94
N THR A 159 -8.32 24.80 5.57
CA THR A 159 -9.70 24.29 5.78
C THR A 159 -10.48 24.06 4.49
N TYR A 160 -9.97 24.53 3.38
CA TYR A 160 -10.50 24.35 2.03
C TYR A 160 -10.14 22.98 1.40
N LEU A 161 -9.32 22.15 2.05
CA LEU A 161 -8.88 20.88 1.51
C LEU A 161 -10.04 19.89 1.37
N ARG A 162 -10.10 19.22 0.20
CA ARG A 162 -10.97 18.08 -0.09
C ARG A 162 -10.18 16.77 -0.08
N PRO A 163 -10.83 15.59 -0.12
CA PRO A 163 -10.15 14.32 0.12
C PRO A 163 -9.11 13.90 -0.93
N ASP A 164 -9.28 14.28 -2.21
CA ASP A 164 -8.41 13.85 -3.30
C ASP A 164 -7.14 14.68 -3.39
N SER A 165 -6.00 14.01 -3.46
CA SER A 165 -4.71 14.67 -3.70
C SER A 165 -3.68 13.69 -4.25
N LYS A 166 -2.64 14.25 -4.90
CA LYS A 166 -1.49 13.53 -5.45
C LYS A 166 -0.20 14.25 -5.10
N SER A 167 0.87 13.50 -4.97
CA SER A 167 2.23 14.03 -4.86
C SER A 167 3.18 13.28 -5.77
N GLN A 168 4.24 13.95 -6.20
CA GLN A 168 5.36 13.33 -6.90
C GLN A 168 6.64 13.96 -6.38
N VAL A 169 7.63 13.13 -6.07
CA VAL A 169 8.95 13.57 -5.64
C VAL A 169 9.99 13.05 -6.61
N THR A 170 10.80 13.96 -7.14
CA THR A 170 11.95 13.66 -8.00
C THR A 170 13.22 13.86 -7.20
N VAL A 171 14.04 12.84 -7.14
CA VAL A 171 15.32 12.84 -6.42
C VAL A 171 16.47 12.68 -7.41
N GLN A 172 17.52 13.45 -7.20
CA GLN A 172 18.79 13.28 -7.90
C GLN A 172 19.64 12.26 -7.16
N TYR A 173 20.15 11.30 -7.93
CA TYR A 173 21.03 10.22 -7.47
C TYR A 173 22.39 10.34 -8.13
N SER A 174 23.47 10.02 -7.41
CA SER A 174 24.76 9.72 -8.00
C SER A 174 24.76 8.40 -8.78
N ASP A 175 25.78 8.16 -9.59
CA ASP A 175 25.90 6.93 -10.41
C ASP A 175 25.92 5.63 -9.57
N ASP A 176 26.34 5.71 -8.30
CA ASP A 176 26.33 4.57 -7.38
C ASP A 176 24.95 4.35 -6.69
N GLY A 177 23.93 5.13 -7.07
CA GLY A 177 22.59 5.03 -6.54
C GLY A 177 22.37 5.68 -5.16
N THR A 178 23.27 6.57 -4.73
CA THR A 178 23.08 7.33 -3.48
C THR A 178 22.22 8.58 -3.74
N PRO A 179 21.14 8.83 -2.98
CA PRO A 179 20.34 10.05 -3.12
C PRO A 179 21.17 11.27 -2.68
N GLU A 180 21.20 12.31 -3.51
CA GLU A 180 22.00 13.55 -3.28
C GLU A 180 21.13 14.72 -2.87
N ARG A 181 19.99 14.95 -3.55
CA ARG A 181 19.06 16.06 -3.28
C ARG A 181 17.68 15.78 -3.87
N ILE A 182 16.69 16.49 -3.37
CA ILE A 182 15.36 16.56 -3.98
C ILE A 182 15.40 17.63 -5.07
N ASP A 183 15.09 17.24 -6.32
CA ASP A 183 15.05 18.19 -7.42
C ASP A 183 13.69 18.88 -7.54
N THR A 184 12.61 18.09 -7.43
CA THR A 184 11.25 18.58 -7.68
C THR A 184 10.25 17.92 -6.72
N ILE A 185 9.31 18.73 -6.22
CA ILE A 185 8.11 18.25 -5.51
C ILE A 185 6.88 18.81 -6.24
N VAL A 186 5.98 17.91 -6.65
CA VAL A 186 4.67 18.26 -7.20
C VAL A 186 3.60 17.89 -6.18
N VAL A 187 2.68 18.82 -5.92
CA VAL A 187 1.49 18.59 -5.07
C VAL A 187 0.27 19.04 -5.84
N SER A 188 -0.69 18.13 -6.05
CA SER A 188 -1.99 18.46 -6.58
C SER A 188 -3.04 18.09 -5.54
N THR A 189 -3.82 19.07 -5.09
CA THR A 189 -4.84 18.85 -4.06
C THR A 189 -6.18 19.41 -4.48
N GLN A 190 -7.22 18.62 -4.28
CA GLN A 190 -8.61 19.04 -4.42
C GLN A 190 -8.94 20.03 -3.31
N HIS A 191 -9.69 21.10 -3.64
CA HIS A 191 -10.04 22.17 -2.72
C HIS A 191 -11.44 22.75 -2.99
N ASP A 192 -12.00 23.40 -2.01
CA ASP A 192 -13.20 24.22 -2.15
C ASP A 192 -12.90 25.48 -3.00
N GLU A 193 -13.90 26.04 -3.66
CA GLU A 193 -13.81 27.39 -4.22
C GLU A 193 -14.01 28.40 -3.09
N PHE A 194 -12.91 28.82 -2.44
CA PHE A 194 -12.94 29.68 -1.27
C PHE A 194 -12.63 31.16 -1.58
N ASP A 195 -12.35 31.48 -2.83
CA ASP A 195 -12.08 32.82 -3.32
C ASP A 195 -12.64 32.99 -4.74
N ASP A 196 -13.22 34.15 -5.05
CA ASP A 196 -13.74 34.49 -6.39
C ASP A 196 -12.61 34.78 -7.39
N ASP A 197 -11.38 35.01 -6.92
CA ASP A 197 -10.19 35.25 -7.73
C ASP A 197 -9.33 33.97 -7.78
N ASP A 198 -9.35 33.28 -8.91
CA ASP A 198 -8.61 32.02 -9.12
C ASP A 198 -7.10 32.20 -8.88
N GLU A 199 -6.48 33.31 -9.31
CA GLU A 199 -5.06 33.55 -9.13
C GLU A 199 -4.69 33.72 -7.64
N ARG A 200 -5.49 34.48 -6.90
CA ARG A 200 -5.29 34.67 -5.46
C ARG A 200 -5.52 33.38 -4.69
N MET A 201 -6.54 32.59 -5.05
CA MET A 201 -6.81 31.29 -4.47
C MET A 201 -5.63 30.35 -4.68
N LEU A 202 -5.12 30.21 -5.90
CA LEU A 202 -3.97 29.35 -6.22
C LEU A 202 -2.68 29.82 -5.54
N ALA A 203 -2.47 31.14 -5.44
CA ALA A 203 -1.33 31.70 -4.71
C ALA A 203 -1.40 31.35 -3.22
N THR A 204 -2.59 31.39 -2.62
CA THR A 204 -2.83 31.00 -1.22
C THR A 204 -2.52 29.52 -1.02
N ILE A 205 -3.06 28.62 -1.87
CA ILE A 205 -2.78 27.17 -1.80
C ILE A 205 -1.28 26.91 -1.89
N LYS A 206 -0.60 27.57 -2.83
CA LYS A 206 0.86 27.41 -2.97
C LYS A 206 1.62 27.91 -1.74
N ALA A 207 1.24 29.04 -1.18
CA ALA A 207 1.84 29.58 0.04
C ALA A 207 1.64 28.62 1.24
N ASP A 208 0.47 28.07 1.39
CA ASP A 208 0.14 27.13 2.47
C ASP A 208 0.87 25.80 2.32
N VAL A 209 1.01 25.28 1.10
CA VAL A 209 1.85 24.09 0.84
C VAL A 209 3.30 24.36 1.30
N LEU A 210 3.86 25.51 0.96
CA LEU A 210 5.26 25.83 1.30
C LEU A 210 5.45 26.15 2.80
N ASN A 211 4.47 26.81 3.43
CA ASN A 211 4.62 27.34 4.80
C ASN A 211 3.99 26.44 5.88
N ILE A 212 3.06 25.54 5.52
CA ILE A 212 2.37 24.63 6.44
C ILE A 212 2.71 23.18 6.13
N LEU A 213 2.40 22.69 4.90
CA LEU A 213 2.55 21.27 4.57
C LEU A 213 4.02 20.84 4.61
N ILE A 214 4.93 21.50 3.88
CA ILE A 214 6.33 21.10 3.80
C ILE A 214 7.04 21.15 5.17
N PRO A 215 6.86 22.15 6.02
CA PRO A 215 7.39 22.15 7.39
C PRO A 215 6.86 20.98 8.23
N ARG A 216 5.56 20.64 8.15
CA ARG A 216 4.98 19.48 8.87
C ARG A 216 5.52 18.15 8.35
N VAL A 217 5.76 18.01 7.04
CA VAL A 217 6.43 16.84 6.44
C VAL A 217 7.86 16.73 7.01
N LYS A 218 8.65 17.80 6.98
CA LYS A 218 10.03 17.80 7.51
C LYS A 218 10.08 17.45 9.00
N ALA A 219 9.11 17.90 9.79
CA ALA A 219 9.04 17.62 11.23
C ALA A 219 8.80 16.14 11.56
N GLN A 220 8.26 15.34 10.64
CA GLN A 220 8.03 13.90 10.80
C GLN A 220 9.24 13.04 10.39
N ILE A 221 10.19 13.61 9.63
CA ILE A 221 11.39 12.91 9.18
C ILE A 221 12.40 12.84 10.32
N LYS A 222 12.73 11.63 10.76
CA LYS A 222 13.71 11.38 11.82
C LYS A 222 15.15 11.33 11.29
N SER A 223 15.31 10.88 10.05
CA SER A 223 16.62 10.71 9.42
C SER A 223 17.22 12.03 9.00
N GLU A 224 18.35 12.41 9.64
CA GLU A 224 19.13 13.58 9.20
C GLU A 224 19.64 13.45 7.76
N LYS A 225 19.89 12.21 7.31
CA LYS A 225 20.31 11.93 5.92
C LYS A 225 19.20 12.35 4.94
N VAL A 226 17.94 12.03 5.23
CA VAL A 226 16.81 12.41 4.40
C VAL A 226 16.52 13.91 4.50
N LEU A 227 16.60 14.49 5.70
CA LEU A 227 16.43 15.95 5.89
C LEU A 227 17.44 16.78 5.08
N LYS A 228 18.67 16.31 4.93
CA LYS A 228 19.71 16.98 4.14
C LYS A 228 19.42 17.01 2.64
N LEU A 229 18.51 16.19 2.13
CA LEU A 229 18.09 16.23 0.74
C LEU A 229 17.22 17.45 0.39
N PHE A 230 16.66 18.12 1.42
CA PHE A 230 15.87 19.33 1.26
C PHE A 230 16.81 20.56 1.23
N ASP A 231 17.02 21.12 0.06
CA ASP A 231 17.78 22.34 -0.16
C ASP A 231 16.91 23.50 -0.70
N ASP A 232 17.50 24.67 -0.90
CA ASP A 232 16.79 25.86 -1.39
C ASP A 232 16.56 25.85 -2.92
N GLN A 233 17.02 24.81 -3.62
CA GLN A 233 16.92 24.70 -5.08
C GLN A 233 15.75 23.83 -5.52
N ILE A 234 14.94 23.29 -4.58
CA ILE A 234 13.80 22.46 -4.88
C ILE A 234 12.76 23.24 -5.69
N LYS A 235 12.34 22.67 -6.81
CA LYS A 235 11.25 23.20 -7.64
C LYS A 235 9.91 22.69 -7.11
N TYR A 236 9.05 23.60 -6.69
CA TYR A 236 7.70 23.27 -6.21
C TYR A 236 6.65 23.58 -7.26
N TYR A 237 5.88 22.57 -7.66
CA TYR A 237 4.71 22.71 -8.51
C TYR A 237 3.47 22.37 -7.69
N VAL A 238 2.60 23.36 -7.47
CA VAL A 238 1.37 23.21 -6.69
C VAL A 238 0.19 23.51 -7.60
N ASN A 239 -0.72 22.56 -7.76
CA ASN A 239 -1.86 22.64 -8.68
C ASN A 239 -1.48 23.25 -10.05
N PRO A 240 -0.50 22.66 -10.76
CA PRO A 240 0.09 23.30 -11.94
C PRO A 240 -0.89 23.49 -13.12
N THR A 241 -2.01 22.79 -13.11
CA THR A 241 -3.08 22.91 -14.13
C THR A 241 -4.13 23.95 -13.79
N GLY A 242 -4.00 24.63 -12.63
CA GLY A 242 -4.99 25.56 -12.12
C GLY A 242 -5.84 24.97 -10.99
N LYS A 243 -7.06 25.47 -10.80
CA LYS A 243 -7.96 25.02 -9.74
C LYS A 243 -8.33 23.55 -9.90
N PHE A 244 -8.46 22.87 -8.76
CA PHE A 244 -8.81 21.46 -8.67
C PHE A 244 -10.02 21.27 -7.72
N VAL A 245 -11.18 21.71 -8.15
CA VAL A 245 -12.44 21.62 -7.39
C VAL A 245 -13.15 20.30 -7.68
N ILE A 246 -13.21 19.91 -8.95
CA ILE A 246 -13.77 18.62 -9.38
C ILE A 246 -12.68 17.55 -9.24
N GLY A 247 -12.90 16.61 -8.33
CA GLY A 247 -11.95 15.53 -8.02
C GLY A 247 -12.65 14.36 -7.36
N GLY A 248 -11.85 13.38 -6.88
CA GLY A 248 -12.38 12.15 -6.35
C GLY A 248 -13.18 11.36 -7.40
N PRO A 249 -14.07 10.45 -7.00
CA PRO A 249 -14.85 9.62 -7.93
C PRO A 249 -15.76 10.41 -8.89
N HIS A 250 -16.04 11.69 -8.60
CA HIS A 250 -16.74 12.57 -9.54
C HIS A 250 -15.83 13.06 -10.68
N GLY A 251 -14.56 13.28 -10.40
CA GLY A 251 -13.58 13.74 -11.38
C GLY A 251 -13.05 12.63 -12.28
N ASP A 252 -12.84 11.45 -11.72
CA ASP A 252 -12.31 10.29 -12.42
C ASP A 252 -12.83 9.00 -11.80
N THR A 253 -12.93 7.95 -12.61
CA THR A 253 -13.36 6.62 -12.17
C THR A 253 -12.25 5.89 -11.44
N GLY A 254 -12.58 5.24 -10.32
CA GLY A 254 -11.66 4.39 -9.54
C GLY A 254 -12.00 2.91 -9.60
N LEU A 255 -10.96 2.09 -9.60
CA LEU A 255 -11.07 0.63 -9.49
C LEU A 255 -10.03 0.09 -8.52
N THR A 256 -10.39 -1.02 -7.86
CA THR A 256 -9.45 -1.78 -7.04
C THR A 256 -8.24 -2.24 -7.87
N GLY A 257 -7.03 -2.06 -7.33
CA GLY A 257 -5.80 -2.57 -7.93
C GLY A 257 -5.23 -1.75 -9.09
N ARG A 258 -5.62 -0.47 -9.24
CA ARG A 258 -5.06 0.41 -10.27
C ARG A 258 -3.91 1.31 -9.80
N LYS A 259 -3.49 1.19 -8.54
CA LYS A 259 -2.37 1.95 -7.95
C LYS A 259 -1.26 1.05 -7.40
N ILE A 260 -1.06 -0.11 -8.05
CA ILE A 260 -0.14 -1.16 -7.59
C ILE A 260 1.32 -0.71 -7.45
N ILE A 261 1.76 0.27 -8.23
CA ILE A 261 3.12 0.84 -8.12
C ILE A 261 3.23 1.77 -6.91
N VAL A 262 2.18 2.56 -6.63
CA VAL A 262 2.07 3.37 -5.40
C VAL A 262 2.01 2.46 -4.17
N ASP A 263 1.31 1.33 -4.27
CA ASP A 263 1.15 0.35 -3.18
C ASP A 263 2.46 -0.35 -2.83
N THR A 264 3.44 -0.38 -3.73
CA THR A 264 4.68 -1.14 -3.59
C THR A 264 5.93 -0.27 -3.49
N TYR A 265 6.65 -0.04 -4.58
CA TYR A 265 8.01 0.53 -4.52
C TYR A 265 8.22 1.77 -5.42
N GLY A 266 7.14 2.37 -5.94
CA GLY A 266 7.20 3.62 -6.73
C GLY A 266 8.03 3.53 -8.00
N GLY A 267 8.18 2.31 -8.56
CA GLY A 267 8.95 2.07 -9.78
C GLY A 267 10.42 1.67 -9.58
N LYS A 268 10.96 1.72 -8.35
CA LYS A 268 12.32 1.23 -8.05
C LYS A 268 12.40 -0.30 -8.05
N GLY A 269 11.42 -0.98 -7.49
CA GLY A 269 11.28 -2.43 -7.56
C GLY A 269 10.33 -2.84 -8.69
N ALA A 270 10.55 -4.02 -9.28
CA ALA A 270 9.64 -4.63 -10.23
C ALA A 270 8.30 -4.99 -9.57
N HIS A 271 7.26 -5.20 -10.38
CA HIS A 271 5.94 -5.65 -9.95
C HIS A 271 5.42 -6.78 -10.85
N GLY A 272 4.76 -7.78 -10.25
CA GLY A 272 4.23 -8.94 -11.00
C GLY A 272 2.89 -8.68 -11.68
N GLY A 273 2.21 -7.55 -11.37
CA GLY A 273 0.94 -7.14 -11.96
C GLY A 273 -0.30 -7.47 -11.12
N GLY A 274 -0.18 -8.35 -10.10
CA GLY A 274 -1.31 -8.72 -9.23
C GLY A 274 -1.68 -7.60 -8.25
N ALA A 275 -2.97 -7.25 -8.18
CA ALA A 275 -3.52 -6.35 -7.18
C ALA A 275 -3.54 -7.01 -5.79
N PHE A 276 -3.47 -6.21 -4.73
CA PHE A 276 -3.50 -6.68 -3.34
C PHE A 276 -4.88 -6.55 -2.70
N SER A 277 -5.46 -5.33 -2.73
CA SER A 277 -6.70 -5.01 -2.04
C SER A 277 -7.85 -5.93 -2.46
N GLY A 278 -8.70 -6.29 -1.51
CA GLY A 278 -9.84 -7.19 -1.70
C GLY A 278 -9.51 -8.68 -1.73
N LYS A 279 -8.24 -9.07 -1.66
CA LYS A 279 -7.77 -10.47 -1.71
C LYS A 279 -7.37 -10.97 -0.33
N ASP A 280 -7.90 -12.13 0.09
CA ASP A 280 -7.46 -12.84 1.31
C ASP A 280 -6.08 -13.51 1.13
N SER A 281 -5.53 -14.03 2.22
CA SER A 281 -4.18 -14.62 2.29
C SER A 281 -3.93 -15.83 1.39
N SER A 282 -4.96 -16.49 0.88
CA SER A 282 -4.82 -17.60 -0.05
C SER A 282 -4.38 -17.18 -1.46
N LYS A 283 -4.53 -15.91 -1.79
CA LYS A 283 -4.10 -15.32 -3.05
C LYS A 283 -2.64 -14.93 -2.94
N VAL A 284 -1.77 -15.69 -3.59
CA VAL A 284 -0.30 -15.49 -3.56
C VAL A 284 0.14 -14.13 -4.09
N ASP A 285 -0.64 -13.49 -4.96
CA ASP A 285 -0.42 -12.11 -5.40
C ASP A 285 -0.19 -11.17 -4.22
N ARG A 286 -0.93 -11.36 -3.14
CA ARG A 286 -0.81 -10.55 -1.91
C ARG A 286 0.13 -11.19 -0.90
N SER A 287 -0.13 -12.42 -0.49
CA SER A 287 0.61 -13.07 0.60
C SER A 287 2.09 -13.28 0.27
N ALA A 288 2.42 -13.73 -0.94
CA ALA A 288 3.82 -13.92 -1.33
C ALA A 288 4.54 -12.60 -1.61
N ALA A 289 3.84 -11.55 -2.10
CA ALA A 289 4.43 -10.21 -2.21
C ALA A 289 4.86 -9.67 -0.84
N TYR A 290 4.04 -9.88 0.20
CA TYR A 290 4.40 -9.51 1.57
C TYR A 290 5.56 -10.34 2.10
N ALA A 291 5.58 -11.65 1.83
CA ALA A 291 6.67 -12.53 2.25
C ALA A 291 8.01 -12.12 1.63
N VAL A 292 8.05 -11.83 0.32
CA VAL A 292 9.31 -11.42 -0.33
C VAL A 292 9.73 -10.00 0.05
N ARG A 293 8.78 -9.10 0.41
CA ARG A 293 9.12 -7.83 1.07
C ARG A 293 9.80 -8.06 2.42
N HIS A 294 9.25 -8.94 3.26
CA HIS A 294 9.84 -9.30 4.56
C HIS A 294 11.25 -9.82 4.39
N ILE A 295 11.49 -10.69 3.40
CA ILE A 295 12.82 -11.19 3.07
C ILE A 295 13.76 -10.05 2.67
N ALA A 296 13.41 -9.27 1.63
CA ALA A 296 14.26 -8.20 1.13
C ALA A 296 14.64 -7.20 2.21
N LYS A 297 13.66 -6.81 3.06
CA LYS A 297 13.88 -5.87 4.16
C LYS A 297 14.84 -6.43 5.21
N ASN A 298 14.66 -7.68 5.65
CA ASN A 298 15.53 -8.32 6.63
C ASN A 298 16.95 -8.56 6.09
N MET A 299 17.08 -8.88 4.79
CA MET A 299 18.38 -9.06 4.14
C MET A 299 19.18 -7.75 4.09
N VAL A 300 18.54 -6.64 3.71
CA VAL A 300 19.18 -5.31 3.70
C VAL A 300 19.49 -4.86 5.13
N ALA A 301 18.57 -5.05 6.07
CA ALA A 301 18.78 -4.71 7.47
C ALA A 301 19.90 -5.53 8.13
N ALA A 302 20.09 -6.78 7.74
CA ALA A 302 21.20 -7.61 8.19
C ALA A 302 22.56 -7.20 7.61
N GLY A 303 22.57 -6.34 6.57
CA GLY A 303 23.80 -5.89 5.92
C GLY A 303 24.30 -6.80 4.79
N VAL A 304 23.45 -7.66 4.23
CA VAL A 304 23.82 -8.52 3.07
C VAL A 304 24.02 -7.69 1.82
N ALA A 305 23.21 -6.65 1.63
CA ALA A 305 23.33 -5.70 0.51
C ALA A 305 22.75 -4.35 0.92
N ASP A 306 23.10 -3.28 0.17
CA ASP A 306 22.48 -1.96 0.35
C ASP A 306 21.10 -1.85 -0.30
N GLU A 307 20.87 -2.69 -1.29
CA GLU A 307 19.66 -2.75 -2.10
C GLU A 307 19.43 -4.19 -2.55
N MET A 308 18.19 -4.65 -2.53
CA MET A 308 17.85 -6.02 -2.90
C MET A 308 16.44 -6.12 -3.47
N LEU A 309 16.35 -6.78 -4.63
CA LEU A 309 15.11 -7.29 -5.21
C LEU A 309 15.07 -8.81 -5.03
N VAL A 310 13.92 -9.32 -4.57
CA VAL A 310 13.64 -10.75 -4.47
C VAL A 310 12.40 -11.06 -5.30
N GLN A 311 12.48 -12.00 -6.22
CA GLN A 311 11.34 -12.52 -6.97
C GLN A 311 11.06 -13.96 -6.55
N VAL A 312 9.77 -14.29 -6.44
CA VAL A 312 9.27 -15.67 -6.38
C VAL A 312 8.19 -15.86 -7.44
N SER A 313 8.01 -17.10 -7.90
CA SER A 313 6.90 -17.45 -8.76
C SER A 313 6.22 -18.74 -8.31
N TYR A 314 4.93 -18.85 -8.57
CA TYR A 314 4.12 -20.04 -8.25
C TYR A 314 3.41 -20.56 -9.50
N ALA A 315 3.16 -21.85 -9.50
CA ALA A 315 2.19 -22.50 -10.37
C ALA A 315 0.94 -22.82 -9.57
N ILE A 316 -0.24 -22.69 -10.19
CA ILE A 316 -1.50 -23.00 -9.54
C ILE A 316 -1.52 -24.45 -8.99
N GLY A 317 -1.97 -24.62 -7.76
CA GLY A 317 -2.05 -25.93 -7.10
C GLY A 317 -0.71 -26.51 -6.62
N VAL A 318 0.41 -25.77 -6.77
CA VAL A 318 1.74 -26.18 -6.29
C VAL A 318 2.12 -25.37 -5.06
N ALA A 319 2.50 -26.05 -3.97
CA ALA A 319 2.80 -25.39 -2.70
C ALA A 319 4.17 -24.69 -2.70
N ARG A 320 5.19 -25.30 -3.30
CA ARG A 320 6.53 -24.72 -3.34
C ARG A 320 6.65 -23.70 -4.47
N PRO A 321 7.37 -22.58 -4.27
CA PRO A 321 7.67 -21.68 -5.36
C PRO A 321 8.49 -22.38 -6.46
N MET A 322 8.28 -21.98 -7.71
CA MET A 322 8.98 -22.51 -8.86
C MET A 322 10.41 -22.01 -8.95
N ASN A 323 10.66 -20.79 -8.43
CA ASN A 323 12.00 -20.19 -8.37
C ASN A 323 12.06 -19.12 -7.27
N ILE A 324 13.29 -18.86 -6.84
CA ILE A 324 13.66 -17.67 -6.07
C ILE A 324 14.79 -16.99 -6.86
N TYR A 325 14.58 -15.73 -7.22
CA TYR A 325 15.59 -14.92 -7.92
C TYR A 325 15.92 -13.71 -7.05
N VAL A 326 17.20 -13.37 -6.99
CA VAL A 326 17.74 -12.23 -6.26
C VAL A 326 18.51 -11.33 -7.21
N ASN A 327 18.38 -10.02 -7.02
CA ASN A 327 19.23 -9.02 -7.65
C ASN A 327 19.64 -7.97 -6.61
N THR A 328 20.94 -7.89 -6.34
CA THR A 328 21.51 -6.88 -5.43
C THR A 328 21.96 -5.62 -6.17
N TYR A 329 21.73 -5.55 -7.48
CA TYR A 329 22.14 -4.41 -8.34
C TYR A 329 23.65 -4.09 -8.25
N GLY A 330 24.48 -5.11 -7.94
CA GLY A 330 25.91 -4.94 -7.72
C GLY A 330 26.26 -4.27 -6.38
N ARG A 331 25.31 -4.15 -5.47
CA ARG A 331 25.48 -3.53 -4.15
C ARG A 331 25.52 -4.56 -2.99
N SER A 332 25.91 -5.82 -3.33
CA SER A 332 26.17 -6.85 -2.33
C SER A 332 27.32 -6.46 -1.42
N ARG A 333 27.18 -6.72 -0.12
CA ARG A 333 28.23 -6.52 0.89
C ARG A 333 28.87 -7.83 1.35
N VAL A 334 28.40 -8.96 0.81
CA VAL A 334 28.96 -10.28 1.06
C VAL A 334 29.69 -10.79 -0.21
N ASN A 335 30.70 -11.63 -0.01
CA ASN A 335 31.45 -12.24 -1.13
C ASN A 335 30.69 -13.47 -1.67
N MET A 336 29.48 -13.22 -2.19
CA MET A 336 28.59 -14.23 -2.78
C MET A 336 27.91 -13.65 -4.00
N THR A 337 27.61 -14.52 -4.96
CA THR A 337 26.76 -14.18 -6.10
C THR A 337 25.28 -14.08 -5.68
N ASP A 338 24.47 -13.37 -6.44
CA ASP A 338 23.02 -13.29 -6.20
C ASP A 338 22.35 -14.68 -6.19
N SER A 339 22.86 -15.63 -6.99
CA SER A 339 22.37 -17.02 -6.98
C SER A 339 22.69 -17.76 -5.68
N GLU A 340 23.88 -17.56 -5.11
CA GLU A 340 24.23 -18.14 -3.81
C GLU A 340 23.43 -17.52 -2.67
N ILE A 341 23.13 -16.22 -2.74
CA ILE A 341 22.24 -15.53 -1.82
C ILE A 341 20.83 -16.14 -1.91
N ALA A 342 20.28 -16.34 -3.12
CA ALA A 342 18.98 -16.97 -3.34
C ALA A 342 18.88 -18.37 -2.71
N GLN A 343 19.92 -19.21 -2.84
CA GLN A 343 19.96 -20.54 -2.21
C GLN A 343 19.94 -20.48 -0.68
N ARG A 344 20.53 -19.45 -0.07
CA ARG A 344 20.48 -19.26 1.38
C ARG A 344 19.11 -18.77 1.83
N ILE A 345 18.46 -17.91 1.06
CA ILE A 345 17.07 -17.48 1.31
C ILE A 345 16.14 -18.70 1.31
N GLU A 346 16.27 -19.61 0.36
CA GLU A 346 15.46 -20.85 0.27
C GLU A 346 15.60 -21.73 1.53
N LYS A 347 16.77 -21.76 2.16
CA LYS A 347 16.99 -22.49 3.41
C LYS A 347 16.38 -21.79 4.63
N LEU A 348 16.42 -20.45 4.64
CA LEU A 348 15.99 -19.64 5.79
C LEU A 348 14.48 -19.44 5.86
N PHE A 349 13.78 -19.41 4.71
CA PHE A 349 12.38 -19.01 4.64
C PHE A 349 11.53 -20.10 3.98
N ASP A 350 10.49 -20.51 4.67
CA ASP A 350 9.45 -21.37 4.11
C ASP A 350 8.44 -20.51 3.36
N LEU A 351 8.45 -20.62 2.02
CA LEU A 351 7.64 -19.84 1.10
C LEU A 351 6.41 -20.62 0.59
N ARG A 352 6.03 -21.70 1.24
CA ARG A 352 4.73 -22.35 0.97
C ARG A 352 3.59 -21.41 1.41
N PRO A 353 2.49 -21.30 0.63
CA PRO A 353 1.40 -20.36 0.94
C PRO A 353 0.89 -20.45 2.38
N LYS A 354 0.70 -21.65 2.91
CA LYS A 354 0.24 -21.87 4.29
C LYS A 354 1.27 -21.44 5.33
N ALA A 355 2.56 -21.65 5.06
CA ALA A 355 3.63 -21.19 5.94
C ALA A 355 3.71 -19.65 5.99
N ILE A 356 3.57 -18.99 4.84
CA ILE A 356 3.51 -17.52 4.75
C ILE A 356 2.32 -16.99 5.55
N GLU A 357 1.12 -17.54 5.34
CA GLU A 357 -0.10 -17.14 6.05
C GLU A 357 0.09 -17.19 7.57
N ARG A 358 0.66 -18.30 8.07
CA ARG A 358 0.92 -18.50 9.49
C ARG A 358 2.01 -17.58 10.04
N GLN A 359 3.15 -17.46 9.35
CA GLN A 359 4.28 -16.64 9.78
C GLN A 359 3.94 -15.16 9.86
N LEU A 360 3.21 -14.67 8.88
CA LEU A 360 2.80 -13.27 8.80
C LEU A 360 1.41 -13.01 9.41
N LYS A 361 0.75 -14.03 10.00
CA LYS A 361 -0.57 -13.92 10.65
C LYS A 361 -1.65 -13.31 9.77
N LEU A 362 -1.68 -13.68 8.48
CA LEU A 362 -2.50 -13.00 7.46
C LEU A 362 -4.00 -13.32 7.53
N ARG A 363 -4.48 -14.14 8.47
CA ARG A 363 -5.93 -14.36 8.69
C ARG A 363 -6.57 -13.36 9.64
N GLN A 364 -5.85 -12.32 10.03
CA GLN A 364 -6.38 -11.22 10.84
C GLN A 364 -6.99 -10.13 9.95
N PRO A 365 -8.00 -9.37 10.45
CA PRO A 365 -8.59 -8.25 9.73
C PRO A 365 -7.67 -7.02 9.77
N MET A 366 -6.52 -7.10 9.06
CA MET A 366 -5.43 -6.12 9.06
C MET A 366 -5.33 -5.28 7.77
N TYR A 367 -6.26 -5.44 6.84
CA TYR A 367 -6.05 -5.03 5.45
C TYR A 367 -6.51 -3.61 5.13
N LEU A 368 -7.54 -3.08 5.80
CA LEU A 368 -8.01 -1.71 5.55
C LEU A 368 -6.88 -0.66 5.69
N GLU A 369 -6.01 -0.82 6.69
CA GLU A 369 -4.90 0.08 6.97
C GLU A 369 -3.80 0.03 5.90
N THR A 370 -3.77 -1.02 5.07
CA THR A 370 -2.82 -1.14 3.96
C THR A 370 -3.27 -0.41 2.70
N ALA A 371 -4.58 -0.18 2.57
CA ALA A 371 -5.21 0.28 1.33
C ALA A 371 -4.95 1.75 0.97
N ALA A 372 -4.19 2.50 1.80
CA ALA A 372 -3.78 3.86 1.53
C ALA A 372 -2.35 4.10 2.01
N TYR A 373 -1.60 4.96 1.31
CA TYR A 373 -0.23 5.36 1.65
C TYR A 373 0.80 4.23 1.60
N GLY A 374 0.58 3.23 0.74
CA GLY A 374 1.47 2.10 0.50
C GLY A 374 1.29 0.93 1.46
N HIS A 375 1.49 -0.28 0.93
CA HIS A 375 1.49 -1.52 1.70
C HIS A 375 2.84 -1.79 2.36
N MET A 376 3.92 -1.17 1.86
CA MET A 376 5.30 -1.36 2.28
C MET A 376 5.84 -0.11 2.97
N GLY A 377 6.89 -0.28 3.78
CA GLY A 377 7.53 0.83 4.50
C GLY A 377 6.76 1.31 5.74
N ARG A 378 5.82 0.51 6.23
CA ARG A 378 5.00 0.83 7.41
C ARG A 378 5.63 0.28 8.70
N HIS A 379 5.12 0.72 9.84
CA HIS A 379 5.56 0.23 11.14
C HIS A 379 4.63 -0.88 11.66
N PRO A 380 5.17 -2.04 12.07
CA PRO A 380 4.39 -3.05 12.77
C PRO A 380 3.86 -2.50 14.10
N GLU A 381 2.57 -2.65 14.32
CA GLU A 381 1.91 -2.24 15.57
C GLU A 381 0.71 -3.12 15.89
N VAL A 382 0.31 -3.17 17.14
CA VAL A 382 -0.91 -3.85 17.58
C VAL A 382 -1.97 -2.81 17.86
N VAL A 383 -3.11 -2.93 17.18
CA VAL A 383 -4.25 -2.01 17.32
C VAL A 383 -5.50 -2.77 17.73
N LYS A 384 -6.41 -2.10 18.45
CA LYS A 384 -7.74 -2.61 18.73
C LYS A 384 -8.69 -2.19 17.61
N LYS A 385 -9.28 -3.18 16.91
CA LYS A 385 -10.29 -2.96 15.88
C LYS A 385 -11.64 -3.46 16.38
N THR A 386 -12.67 -2.62 16.23
CA THR A 386 -14.05 -2.97 16.59
C THR A 386 -14.88 -3.11 15.34
N PHE A 387 -15.49 -4.28 15.19
CA PHE A 387 -16.36 -4.65 14.08
C PHE A 387 -17.80 -4.69 14.56
N THR A 388 -18.66 -3.92 13.91
CA THR A 388 -20.10 -3.87 14.18
C THR A 388 -20.86 -4.47 13.00
N SER A 389 -21.92 -5.20 13.28
CA SER A 389 -22.78 -5.80 12.28
C SER A 389 -24.23 -5.78 12.78
N ARG A 390 -25.20 -5.67 11.87
CA ARG A 390 -26.62 -5.88 12.22
C ARG A 390 -26.98 -7.35 12.36
N TYR A 391 -26.08 -8.23 11.95
CA TYR A 391 -26.30 -9.70 11.92
C TYR A 391 -25.53 -10.43 13.01
N HIS A 392 -24.52 -9.80 13.59
CA HIS A 392 -23.62 -10.39 14.58
C HIS A 392 -23.41 -9.46 15.77
N GLU A 393 -23.02 -10.01 16.89
CA GLU A 393 -22.57 -9.23 18.04
C GLU A 393 -21.32 -8.41 17.69
N THR A 394 -21.22 -7.24 18.29
CA THR A 394 -20.01 -6.39 18.15
C THR A 394 -18.79 -7.14 18.65
N LYS A 395 -17.75 -7.21 17.84
CA LYS A 395 -16.51 -7.91 18.13
C LYS A 395 -15.35 -6.93 18.17
N THR A 396 -14.54 -6.98 19.24
CA THR A 396 -13.28 -6.21 19.35
C THR A 396 -12.12 -7.17 19.37
N ILE A 397 -11.16 -6.95 18.45
CA ILE A 397 -10.01 -7.83 18.22
C ILE A 397 -8.74 -7.01 18.31
N ASP A 398 -7.70 -7.53 18.98
CA ASP A 398 -6.34 -7.02 18.90
C ASP A 398 -5.72 -7.56 17.61
N VAL A 399 -5.34 -6.66 16.70
CA VAL A 399 -4.82 -6.98 15.36
C VAL A 399 -3.39 -6.46 15.23
N GLU A 400 -2.49 -7.33 14.81
CA GLU A 400 -1.11 -6.95 14.51
C GLU A 400 -0.99 -6.52 13.04
N LEU A 401 -0.79 -5.22 12.81
CA LEU A 401 -0.66 -4.63 11.48
C LEU A 401 0.76 -4.77 10.93
N PHE A 402 0.89 -4.81 9.61
CA PHE A 402 2.15 -4.77 8.85
C PHE A 402 3.20 -5.78 9.31
N THR A 403 2.79 -7.01 9.59
CA THR A 403 3.67 -8.06 10.13
C THR A 403 4.88 -8.37 9.23
N TRP A 404 4.77 -8.17 7.91
CA TRP A 404 5.86 -8.32 6.94
C TRP A 404 6.93 -7.23 7.02
N GLU A 405 6.70 -6.18 7.78
CA GLU A 405 7.68 -5.11 8.02
C GLU A 405 8.56 -5.35 9.25
N LYS A 406 8.37 -6.45 9.97
CA LYS A 406 9.22 -6.82 11.12
C LYS A 406 10.65 -7.13 10.71
N LEU A 407 11.59 -6.80 11.61
CA LEU A 407 13.01 -7.12 11.49
C LEU A 407 13.38 -8.31 12.40
N ASP A 408 12.57 -9.34 12.38
CA ASP A 408 12.65 -10.49 13.27
C ASP A 408 13.54 -11.64 12.76
N ARG A 409 14.08 -11.50 11.53
CA ARG A 409 14.97 -12.50 10.92
C ARG A 409 16.42 -12.02 10.77
N VAL A 410 16.73 -10.80 11.21
CA VAL A 410 18.04 -10.16 11.04
C VAL A 410 19.16 -11.02 11.66
N GLU A 411 18.97 -11.51 12.88
CA GLU A 411 20.01 -12.30 13.58
C GLU A 411 20.21 -13.70 12.97
N ASP A 412 19.15 -14.33 12.46
CA ASP A 412 19.25 -15.59 11.73
C ASP A 412 20.03 -15.42 10.43
N ILE A 413 19.75 -14.32 9.70
CA ILE A 413 20.44 -13.97 8.46
C ILE A 413 21.92 -13.69 8.73
N LYS A 414 22.25 -12.86 9.74
CA LYS A 414 23.64 -12.59 10.10
C LYS A 414 24.42 -13.87 10.39
N ARG A 415 23.79 -14.81 11.10
CA ARG A 415 24.40 -16.12 11.42
C ARG A 415 24.66 -16.96 10.18
N GLU A 416 23.70 -17.03 9.25
CA GLU A 416 23.80 -17.79 8.01
C GLU A 416 24.84 -17.19 7.06
N PHE A 417 24.99 -15.85 7.04
CA PHE A 417 25.91 -15.13 6.17
C PHE A 417 27.26 -14.80 6.83
N ALA A 418 27.45 -15.17 8.11
CA ALA A 418 28.65 -14.89 8.90
C ALA A 418 29.00 -13.38 8.98
N LEU A 419 27.97 -12.53 9.22
CA LEU A 419 28.06 -11.07 9.37
C LEU A 419 28.11 -10.65 10.85
#